data_88b6468aa6a27183b9e09412667c000b
#
_entry.id   88b6468aa6a27183b9e09412667c000b
#
_cell.length_a   1.000
_cell.length_b   1.000
_cell.length_c   1.000
_cell.angle_alpha   90.00
_cell.angle_beta   90.00
_cell.angle_gamma   90.00
#
_symmetry.space_group_name_H-M   'P 1'
#
loop_
_entity.id
_entity.type
_entity.pdbx_description
1 polymer ?
#
loop_
_entity_poly.entity_id
_entity_poly.type
_entity_poly.pdbx_seq_one_letter_code
_entity_poly.pdbx_strand_id
1 'polypeptide(L)'
;VRTAAAIEAVLADPALPRAFWGIAVVDVASGRVIASRNADLNLMPASTLKLVTTAAALDILGPDFRYTTTLHHVGPDASGGTLAGDLVLRGAGDPSFGSSEQGDPLERWAERLAEAGVRRISGRLIGDDDRFEDALWAEGWDVRHVATESYAAPTGGI
;
A
#
# COMPACT_ATOMS: atom_id res chain seq x y z
N VAL A 1 -4.80 -29.89 -24.93
CA VAL A 1 -3.72 -30.75 -25.42
C VAL A 1 -2.51 -29.92 -25.85
N ARG A 2 -2.63 -28.90 -26.73
CA ARG A 2 -1.49 -28.09 -27.21
C ARG A 2 -0.80 -27.30 -26.08
N THR A 3 -1.56 -26.66 -25.20
CA THR A 3 -1.03 -25.82 -24.09
C THR A 3 -0.26 -26.68 -23.10
N ALA A 4 -0.80 -27.80 -22.67
CA ALA A 4 -0.11 -28.69 -21.73
C ALA A 4 1.22 -29.21 -22.32
N ALA A 5 1.21 -29.64 -23.59
CA ALA A 5 2.41 -30.11 -24.27
C ALA A 5 3.47 -29.01 -24.44
N ALA A 6 3.05 -27.75 -24.69
CA ALA A 6 3.95 -26.61 -24.77
C ALA A 6 4.61 -26.29 -23.40
N ILE A 7 3.83 -26.36 -22.31
CA ILE A 7 4.35 -26.20 -20.97
C ILE A 7 5.40 -27.27 -20.65
N GLU A 8 5.09 -28.54 -20.91
CA GLU A 8 6.04 -29.63 -20.64
C GLU A 8 7.31 -29.49 -21.48
N ALA A 9 7.21 -29.04 -22.73
CA ALA A 9 8.38 -28.79 -23.57
C ALA A 9 9.28 -27.70 -23.03
N VAL A 10 8.70 -26.61 -22.53
CA VAL A 10 9.46 -25.51 -21.86
C VAL A 10 10.12 -26.01 -20.59
N LEU A 11 9.39 -26.75 -19.75
CA LEU A 11 9.92 -27.26 -18.48
C LEU A 11 10.99 -28.34 -18.65
N ALA A 12 11.05 -28.96 -19.81
CA ALA A 12 12.09 -29.94 -20.16
C ALA A 12 13.38 -29.29 -20.68
N ASP A 13 13.39 -27.97 -20.91
CA ASP A 13 14.58 -27.27 -21.41
C ASP A 13 15.73 -27.35 -20.38
N PRO A 14 16.91 -27.91 -20.78
CA PRO A 14 18.06 -28.00 -19.88
C PRO A 14 18.63 -26.64 -19.44
N ALA A 15 18.29 -25.55 -20.13
CA ALA A 15 18.67 -24.19 -19.75
C ALA A 15 17.89 -23.66 -18.56
N LEU A 16 16.75 -24.27 -18.23
CA LEU A 16 15.99 -23.87 -17.04
C LEU A 16 16.64 -24.43 -15.77
N PRO A 17 16.71 -23.60 -14.71
CA PRO A 17 17.19 -24.06 -13.41
C PRO A 17 16.33 -25.23 -12.91
N ARG A 18 16.93 -26.12 -12.16
CA ARG A 18 16.19 -27.15 -11.41
C ARG A 18 15.35 -26.46 -10.34
N ALA A 19 14.09 -26.22 -10.62
CA ALA A 19 13.16 -25.57 -9.74
C ALA A 19 11.88 -26.40 -9.58
N PHE A 20 11.18 -26.15 -8.47
CA PHE A 20 9.83 -26.66 -8.27
C PHE A 20 8.84 -25.74 -8.96
N TRP A 21 8.03 -26.28 -9.85
CA TRP A 21 7.02 -25.55 -10.60
C TRP A 21 5.63 -25.99 -10.17
N GLY A 22 4.82 -25.04 -9.72
CA GLY A 22 3.36 -25.19 -9.57
C GLY A 22 2.68 -24.44 -10.70
N ILE A 23 1.86 -25.14 -11.48
CA ILE A 23 1.20 -24.55 -12.65
C ILE A 23 -0.26 -25.00 -12.66
N ALA A 24 -1.17 -24.05 -12.82
CA ALA A 24 -2.57 -24.29 -13.11
C ALA A 24 -3.02 -23.34 -14.21
N VAL A 25 -3.54 -23.89 -15.29
CA VAL A 25 -4.13 -23.13 -16.41
C VAL A 25 -5.59 -23.52 -16.51
N VAL A 26 -6.47 -22.53 -16.32
CA VAL A 26 -7.92 -22.75 -16.29
C VAL A 26 -8.59 -21.87 -17.34
N ASP A 27 -9.52 -22.42 -18.06
CA ASP A 27 -10.43 -21.66 -18.91
C ASP A 27 -11.42 -20.91 -18.03
N VAL A 28 -11.37 -19.57 -18.06
CA VAL A 28 -12.14 -18.72 -17.14
C VAL A 28 -13.65 -18.84 -17.38
N ALA A 29 -14.07 -19.04 -18.62
CA ALA A 29 -15.50 -19.09 -18.95
C ALA A 29 -16.15 -20.42 -18.52
N SER A 30 -15.43 -21.52 -18.63
CA SER A 30 -15.95 -22.87 -18.34
C SER A 30 -15.48 -23.44 -17.00
N GLY A 31 -14.49 -22.85 -16.36
CA GLY A 31 -13.83 -23.42 -15.18
C GLY A 31 -12.97 -24.66 -15.48
N ARG A 32 -12.81 -25.04 -16.73
CA ARG A 32 -12.13 -26.29 -17.12
C ARG A 32 -10.61 -26.12 -16.99
N VAL A 33 -9.97 -27.06 -16.28
CA VAL A 33 -8.52 -27.14 -16.22
C VAL A 33 -7.95 -27.59 -17.58
N ILE A 34 -7.12 -26.75 -18.17
CA ILE A 34 -6.43 -26.96 -19.43
C ILE A 34 -5.11 -27.70 -19.23
N ALA A 35 -4.35 -27.26 -18.20
CA ALA A 35 -3.09 -27.86 -17.80
C ALA A 35 -2.91 -27.70 -16.28
N SER A 36 -2.32 -28.71 -15.66
CA SER A 36 -2.02 -28.70 -14.23
C SER A 36 -0.72 -29.45 -13.96
N ARG A 37 0.14 -28.88 -13.12
CA ARG A 37 1.35 -29.53 -12.62
C ARG A 37 1.59 -29.03 -11.20
N ASN A 38 1.67 -29.95 -10.23
CA ASN A 38 1.90 -29.61 -8.83
C ASN A 38 0.98 -28.49 -8.29
N ALA A 39 -0.26 -28.39 -8.80
CA ALA A 39 -1.17 -27.31 -8.47
C ALA A 39 -1.66 -27.36 -7.01
N ASP A 40 -1.60 -28.52 -6.38
CA ASP A 40 -2.02 -28.76 -5.00
C ASP A 40 -0.88 -28.59 -3.98
N LEU A 41 0.32 -28.26 -4.45
CA LEU A 41 1.44 -28.01 -3.53
C LEU A 41 1.38 -26.61 -2.96
N ASN A 42 1.67 -26.51 -1.66
CA ASN A 42 1.86 -25.23 -0.99
C ASN A 42 3.19 -24.62 -1.43
N LEU A 43 3.12 -23.60 -2.25
CA LEU A 43 4.26 -22.83 -2.73
C LEU A 43 4.20 -21.43 -2.15
N MET A 44 5.36 -20.80 -1.97
CA MET A 44 5.43 -19.42 -1.51
C MET A 44 4.92 -18.47 -2.62
N PRO A 45 3.81 -17.76 -2.40
CA PRO A 45 3.20 -16.91 -3.44
C PRO A 45 4.00 -15.64 -3.72
N ALA A 46 4.84 -15.21 -2.79
CA ALA A 46 5.53 -13.91 -2.85
C ALA A 46 4.54 -12.79 -3.26
N SER A 47 4.94 -11.90 -4.17
CA SER A 47 4.10 -10.78 -4.60
C SER A 47 2.83 -11.18 -5.38
N THR A 48 2.67 -12.43 -5.78
CA THR A 48 1.41 -12.87 -6.39
C THR A 48 0.24 -12.84 -5.39
N LEU A 49 0.52 -12.87 -4.09
CA LEU A 49 -0.49 -12.66 -3.05
C LEU A 49 -1.19 -11.30 -3.15
N LYS A 50 -0.54 -10.30 -3.75
CA LYS A 50 -1.16 -8.99 -4.00
C LYS A 50 -2.42 -9.07 -4.86
N LEU A 51 -2.53 -10.07 -5.73
CA LEU A 51 -3.75 -10.30 -6.52
C LEU A 51 -4.96 -10.60 -5.62
N VAL A 52 -4.75 -11.40 -4.57
CA VAL A 52 -5.81 -11.71 -3.59
C VAL A 52 -6.12 -10.47 -2.75
N THR A 53 -5.10 -9.79 -2.26
CA THR A 53 -5.26 -8.57 -1.45
C THR A 53 -6.00 -7.47 -2.22
N THR A 54 -5.63 -7.23 -3.47
CA THR A 54 -6.29 -6.20 -4.28
C THR A 54 -7.70 -6.59 -4.70
N ALA A 55 -7.95 -7.87 -4.97
CA ALA A 55 -9.30 -8.35 -5.25
C ALA A 55 -10.21 -8.18 -4.03
N ALA A 56 -9.73 -8.55 -2.84
CA ALA A 56 -10.46 -8.34 -1.59
C ALA A 56 -10.71 -6.85 -1.30
N ALA A 57 -9.72 -6.00 -1.55
CA ALA A 57 -9.89 -4.55 -1.40
C ALA A 57 -10.96 -4.00 -2.33
N LEU A 58 -10.99 -4.41 -3.59
CA LEU A 58 -12.03 -4.00 -4.54
C LEU A 58 -13.42 -4.51 -4.15
N ASP A 59 -13.52 -5.73 -3.64
CA ASP A 59 -14.79 -6.32 -3.22
C ASP A 59 -15.34 -5.66 -1.96
N ILE A 60 -14.47 -5.39 -0.97
CA ILE A 60 -14.88 -4.86 0.35
C ILE A 60 -15.07 -3.34 0.33
N LEU A 61 -14.13 -2.62 -0.31
CA LEU A 61 -14.09 -1.15 -0.27
C LEU A 61 -14.74 -0.51 -1.51
N GLY A 62 -14.79 -1.25 -2.60
CA GLY A 62 -15.26 -0.74 -3.89
C GLY A 62 -14.20 0.07 -4.66
N PRO A 63 -14.43 0.30 -5.98
CA PRO A 63 -13.48 1.00 -6.86
C PRO A 63 -13.37 2.51 -6.57
N ASP A 64 -14.36 3.08 -5.90
CA ASP A 64 -14.42 4.52 -5.60
C ASP A 64 -13.89 4.88 -4.22
N PHE A 65 -13.35 3.90 -3.50
CA PHE A 65 -12.73 4.17 -2.20
C PHE A 65 -11.63 5.23 -2.30
N ARG A 66 -11.58 6.13 -1.32
CA ARG A 66 -10.55 7.18 -1.21
C ARG A 66 -10.03 7.23 0.21
N TYR A 67 -8.73 7.38 0.33
CA TYR A 67 -8.10 7.76 1.58
C TYR A 67 -8.36 9.23 1.88
N THR A 68 -8.57 9.56 3.14
CA THR A 68 -8.80 10.94 3.57
C THR A 68 -7.86 11.28 4.72
N THR A 69 -6.72 11.84 4.39
CA THR A 69 -5.79 12.43 5.37
C THR A 69 -6.25 13.86 5.66
N THR A 70 -6.31 14.22 6.93
CA THR A 70 -6.87 15.51 7.36
C THR A 70 -5.89 16.27 8.23
N LEU A 71 -5.95 17.61 8.15
CA LEU A 71 -5.25 18.51 9.03
C LEU A 71 -6.27 19.25 9.89
N HIS A 72 -6.17 19.06 11.20
CA HIS A 72 -7.07 19.66 12.18
C HIS A 72 -6.33 20.70 13.00
N HIS A 73 -7.04 21.77 13.36
CA HIS A 73 -6.58 22.72 14.34
C HIS A 73 -7.22 22.46 15.70
N VAL A 74 -6.41 22.52 16.74
CA VAL A 74 -6.83 22.39 18.15
C VAL A 74 -6.45 23.66 18.89
N GLY A 75 -7.39 24.55 19.02
CA GLY A 75 -7.20 25.85 19.65
C GLY A 75 -8.25 26.86 19.22
N PRO A 76 -8.12 28.13 19.63
CA PRO A 76 -9.00 29.21 19.21
C PRO A 76 -8.80 29.58 17.74
N ASP A 77 -9.81 30.16 17.12
CA ASP A 77 -9.76 30.65 15.75
C ASP A 77 -8.60 31.62 15.51
N ALA A 78 -8.16 31.69 14.26
CA ALA A 78 -7.06 32.56 13.87
C ALA A 78 -7.37 34.03 14.17
N SER A 79 -6.43 34.73 14.78
CA SER A 79 -6.53 36.16 15.09
C SER A 79 -5.23 36.86 14.75
N GLY A 80 -5.31 38.00 14.06
CA GLY A 80 -4.14 38.77 13.66
C GLY A 80 -3.13 38.00 12.82
N GLY A 81 -3.59 37.06 12.03
CA GLY A 81 -2.75 36.18 11.21
C GLY A 81 -2.06 35.06 11.98
N THR A 82 -2.34 34.90 13.26
CA THR A 82 -1.80 33.81 14.08
C THR A 82 -2.88 32.80 14.40
N LEU A 83 -2.56 31.53 14.15
CA LEU A 83 -3.32 30.36 14.59
C LEU A 83 -2.70 29.87 15.89
N ALA A 84 -3.39 30.09 17.01
CA ALA A 84 -2.93 29.70 18.33
C ALA A 84 -3.38 28.28 18.65
N GLY A 85 -2.42 27.41 19.00
CA GLY A 85 -2.68 26.00 19.30
C GLY A 85 -2.00 25.05 18.33
N ASP A 86 -2.31 23.77 18.46
CA ASP A 86 -1.67 22.70 17.72
C ASP A 86 -2.37 22.42 16.39
N LEU A 87 -1.61 21.96 15.39
CA LEU A 87 -2.12 21.29 14.21
C LEU A 87 -1.94 19.78 14.38
N VAL A 88 -2.99 19.02 14.09
CA VAL A 88 -2.98 17.56 14.14
C VAL A 88 -3.16 17.04 12.71
N LEU A 89 -2.13 16.40 12.19
CA LEU A 89 -2.14 15.69 10.94
C LEU A 89 -2.63 14.26 11.23
N ARG A 90 -3.86 13.95 10.83
CA ARG A 90 -4.43 12.62 11.00
C ARG A 90 -4.35 11.83 9.72
N GLY A 91 -3.54 10.80 9.73
CA GLY A 91 -3.32 9.92 8.61
C GLY A 91 -4.46 8.92 8.41
N ALA A 92 -4.61 8.46 7.18
CA ALA A 92 -5.58 7.45 6.80
C ALA A 92 -4.94 6.18 6.22
N GLY A 93 -3.61 6.09 6.24
CA GLY A 93 -2.87 4.99 5.64
C GLY A 93 -2.80 5.06 4.12
N ASP A 94 -2.81 6.26 3.55
CA ASP A 94 -2.66 6.46 2.11
C ASP A 94 -1.21 6.19 1.69
N PRO A 95 -0.93 5.11 0.93
CA PRO A 95 0.43 4.78 0.53
C PRO A 95 1.01 5.75 -0.50
N SER A 96 0.19 6.64 -1.06
CA SER A 96 0.62 7.68 -2.01
C SER A 96 0.90 9.03 -1.34
N PHE A 97 0.63 9.16 -0.04
CA PHE A 97 0.86 10.40 0.70
C PHE A 97 2.35 10.79 0.68
N GLY A 98 2.64 12.01 0.22
CA GLY A 98 4.01 12.47 0.06
C GLY A 98 4.77 11.89 -1.15
N SER A 99 4.09 11.15 -2.04
CA SER A 99 4.71 10.69 -3.28
C SER A 99 5.00 11.87 -4.22
N SER A 100 6.13 11.81 -4.94
CA SER A 100 6.53 12.84 -5.91
C SER A 100 5.54 13.06 -7.05
N GLU A 101 4.72 12.05 -7.35
CA GLU A 101 3.72 12.13 -8.43
C GLU A 101 2.54 13.04 -8.10
N GLN A 102 2.20 13.18 -6.83
CA GLN A 102 1.08 14.00 -6.38
C GLN A 102 1.50 15.37 -5.82
N GLY A 103 2.80 15.63 -5.77
CA GLY A 103 3.37 16.81 -5.12
C GLY A 103 3.31 16.71 -3.58
N ASP A 104 3.88 17.68 -2.90
CA ASP A 104 3.91 17.70 -1.43
C ASP A 104 2.54 18.17 -0.88
N PRO A 105 1.81 17.31 -0.18
CA PRO A 105 0.54 17.70 0.43
C PRO A 105 0.72 18.74 1.55
N LEU A 106 1.87 18.77 2.22
CA LEU A 106 2.15 19.75 3.28
C LEU A 106 2.33 21.16 2.69
N GLU A 107 3.00 21.29 1.54
CA GLU A 107 3.09 22.56 0.80
C GLU A 107 1.70 23.09 0.43
N ARG A 108 0.85 22.24 -0.16
CA ARG A 108 -0.52 22.63 -0.52
C ARG A 108 -1.37 23.06 0.68
N TRP A 109 -1.19 22.43 1.82
CA TRP A 109 -1.90 22.85 3.05
C TRP A 109 -1.33 24.15 3.62
N ALA A 110 -0.01 24.35 3.58
CA ALA A 110 0.61 25.60 3.97
C ALA A 110 0.12 26.77 3.10
N GLU A 111 0.01 26.56 1.79
CA GLU A 111 -0.55 27.55 0.85
C GLU A 111 -2.01 27.89 1.20
N ARG A 112 -2.86 26.89 1.45
CA ARG A 112 -4.25 27.12 1.86
C ARG A 112 -4.39 27.86 3.16
N LEU A 113 -3.55 27.56 4.15
CA LEU A 113 -3.51 28.30 5.40
C LEU A 113 -3.08 29.75 5.18
N ALA A 114 -2.09 29.96 4.32
CA ALA A 114 -1.63 31.30 3.96
C ALA A 114 -2.71 32.11 3.21
N GLU A 115 -3.44 31.48 2.29
CA GLU A 115 -4.59 32.09 1.59
C GLU A 115 -5.72 32.47 2.58
N ALA A 116 -5.95 31.64 3.59
CA ALA A 116 -6.88 31.93 4.69
C ALA A 116 -6.37 33.02 5.67
N GLY A 117 -5.22 33.63 5.38
CA GLY A 117 -4.65 34.72 6.18
C GLY A 117 -3.79 34.27 7.35
N VAL A 118 -3.54 32.97 7.52
CA VAL A 118 -2.63 32.47 8.56
C VAL A 118 -1.19 32.73 8.15
N ARG A 119 -0.43 33.39 9.02
CA ARG A 119 0.99 33.71 8.83
C ARG A 119 1.88 33.02 9.83
N ARG A 120 1.29 32.61 10.94
CA ARG A 120 2.00 31.97 12.05
C ARG A 120 1.12 30.95 12.73
N ILE A 121 1.72 29.82 13.10
CA ILE A 121 1.15 28.81 13.98
C ILE A 121 2.00 28.81 15.24
N SER A 122 1.40 28.97 16.43
CA SER A 122 2.14 29.09 17.67
C SER A 122 2.27 27.79 18.46
N GLY A 123 1.59 26.73 17.98
CA GLY A 123 1.63 25.41 18.59
C GLY A 123 2.54 24.42 17.86
N ARG A 124 2.28 23.15 18.05
CA ARG A 124 3.02 22.02 17.48
C ARG A 124 2.32 21.50 16.23
N LEU A 125 3.07 20.83 15.37
CA LEU A 125 2.52 19.89 14.39
C LEU A 125 2.63 18.48 15.00
N ILE A 126 1.50 17.80 15.13
CA ILE A 126 1.38 16.48 15.73
C ILE A 126 0.92 15.51 14.63
N GLY A 127 1.67 14.44 14.42
CA GLY A 127 1.23 13.32 13.60
C GLY A 127 0.34 12.38 14.44
N ASP A 128 -0.81 12.05 13.90
CA ASP A 128 -1.75 11.06 14.44
C ASP A 128 -1.83 9.91 13.44
N ASP A 129 -1.13 8.82 13.74
CA ASP A 129 -1.08 7.60 12.93
C ASP A 129 -1.89 6.44 13.53
N ASP A 130 -2.71 6.69 14.54
CA ASP A 130 -3.57 5.73 15.27
C ASP A 130 -4.66 5.08 14.39
N ARG A 131 -4.54 5.16 13.06
CA ARG A 131 -5.47 4.49 12.13
C ARG A 131 -5.33 2.98 12.17
N PHE A 132 -4.12 2.49 12.42
CA PHE A 132 -3.78 1.09 12.51
C PHE A 132 -3.21 0.77 13.89
N GLU A 133 -3.11 -0.53 14.19
CA GLU A 133 -2.44 -1.01 15.40
C GLU A 133 -0.94 -0.67 15.36
N ASP A 134 -0.31 -0.54 16.53
CA ASP A 134 1.12 -0.21 16.70
C ASP A 134 2.10 -1.28 16.18
N ALA A 135 1.59 -2.30 15.48
CA ALA A 135 2.41 -3.32 14.83
C ALA A 135 3.01 -2.77 13.53
N LEU A 136 4.10 -2.02 13.64
CA LEU A 136 4.75 -1.35 12.52
C LEU A 136 5.27 -2.30 11.44
N TRP A 137 5.50 -3.57 11.79
CA TRP A 137 6.07 -4.58 10.90
C TRP A 137 5.31 -5.88 10.99
N ALA A 138 5.16 -6.55 9.85
CA ALA A 138 4.60 -7.89 9.81
C ALA A 138 5.54 -8.90 10.49
N GLU A 139 4.95 -9.90 11.16
CA GLU A 139 5.71 -11.00 11.75
C GLU A 139 6.55 -11.72 10.68
N GLY A 140 7.81 -12.00 11.01
CA GLY A 140 8.74 -12.67 10.11
C GLY A 140 9.47 -11.76 9.11
N TRP A 141 9.27 -10.45 9.16
CA TRP A 141 10.07 -9.52 8.37
C TRP A 141 11.51 -9.45 8.89
N ASP A 142 12.46 -9.48 7.96
CA ASP A 142 13.89 -9.34 8.30
C ASP A 142 14.19 -7.87 8.65
N VAL A 143 14.70 -7.64 9.86
CA VAL A 143 15.08 -6.30 10.36
C VAL A 143 16.06 -5.59 9.42
N ARG A 144 16.88 -6.33 8.68
CA ARG A 144 17.80 -5.74 7.69
C ARG A 144 17.07 -5.05 6.54
N HIS A 145 15.89 -5.53 6.17
CA HIS A 145 15.11 -4.95 5.09
C HIS A 145 14.35 -3.70 5.53
N VAL A 146 13.91 -3.64 6.78
CA VAL A 146 13.13 -2.51 7.33
C VAL A 146 13.88 -1.17 7.21
N ALA A 147 15.20 -1.19 7.33
CA ALA A 147 16.01 0.03 7.28
C ALA A 147 16.49 0.41 5.87
N THR A 148 16.42 -0.52 4.90
CA THR A 148 17.11 -0.36 3.60
C THR A 148 16.19 -0.49 2.40
N GLU A 149 15.05 -1.15 2.54
CA GLU A 149 14.20 -1.51 1.42
C GLU A 149 12.83 -0.82 1.49
N SER A 150 12.47 -0.10 0.44
CA SER A 150 11.20 0.63 0.35
C SER A 150 9.96 -0.26 0.50
N TYR A 151 10.05 -1.55 0.14
CA TYR A 151 8.95 -2.51 0.28
C TYR A 151 8.72 -2.97 1.72
N ALA A 152 9.64 -2.67 2.64
CA ALA A 152 9.57 -3.02 4.05
C ALA A 152 9.42 -1.78 4.94
N ALA A 153 8.84 -0.71 4.41
CA ALA A 153 8.54 0.48 5.20
C ALA A 153 7.59 0.15 6.36
N PRO A 154 7.76 0.80 7.51
CA PRO A 154 6.80 0.67 8.61
C PRO A 154 5.38 1.00 8.16
N THR A 155 4.40 0.27 8.70
CA THR A 155 2.99 0.50 8.41
C THR A 155 2.43 1.46 9.46
N GLY A 156 1.89 2.58 9.03
CA GLY A 156 1.28 3.59 9.91
C GLY A 156 0.10 4.28 9.23
N GLY A 157 -0.53 5.21 9.94
CA GLY A 157 -1.62 6.04 9.41
C GLY A 157 -1.14 7.17 8.50
N ILE A 158 0.14 7.56 8.63
CA ILE A 158 0.78 8.66 7.92
C ILE A 158 1.88 8.12 7.03
#